data_c1af9746b9fedd23c39e8a8ee736ea5d
#
_entry.id   c1af9746b9fedd23c39e8a8ee736ea5d
#
_cell.length_a   1.000
_cell.length_b   1.000
_cell.length_c   1.000
_cell.angle_alpha   90.00
_cell.angle_beta   90.00
_cell.angle_gamma   90.00
#
_symmetry.space_group_name_H-M   'P 1'
#
loop_
_entity.id
_entity.type
_entity.pdbx_description
1 polymer ?
#
loop_
_entity_poly.entity_id
_entity_poly.type
_entity_poly.pdbx_seq_one_letter_code
_entity_poly.pdbx_strand_id
1 'polypeptide(L)'
;MKYPVKLFFAFTLLQLFSYSADAQNKKNTVTLKTSPKVTERGFGNPQSISDVKDVLENNEAYNALKSLIEDHHVTIVYSDNSFRGNANLNRGDFVVSFNSILGSVKDAIKAARLDTTLVNTYDRNKAYITNVTQVKDIRPGSVYYNAVQSLLEEWGINAPFTKAALLNAGSLFYEDELYDILRVTLGFEYGNGKHGKVAVKRYRFAMILNDALTSKLRQVEALANEKKATEDAEKAKANAIAEQIEKAHRDSVSKEIELRKIEAQKREDEARKKLGDKNN
;
A
#
# COMPACT_ATOMS: atom_id res chain seq x y z
N MET A 1 42.26 49.90 -18.20
CA MET A 1 43.51 49.62 -19.01
C MET A 1 43.33 48.23 -19.58
N LYS A 2 42.95 48.18 -20.81
CA LYS A 2 43.58 47.59 -22.00
C LYS A 2 44.00 46.11 -21.89
N TYR A 3 43.26 45.33 -22.59
CA TYR A 3 43.58 43.98 -23.11
C TYR A 3 44.79 43.98 -24.04
N PRO A 4 45.38 42.84 -24.43
CA PRO A 4 44.82 42.09 -25.55
C PRO A 4 44.89 40.56 -25.51
N VAL A 5 43.96 40.00 -26.24
CA VAL A 5 43.84 38.70 -26.88
C VAL A 5 45.12 38.21 -27.55
N LYS A 6 45.49 36.92 -27.39
CA LYS A 6 46.26 36.20 -28.40
C LYS A 6 45.67 34.80 -28.62
N LEU A 7 45.14 34.69 -29.79
CA LEU A 7 44.79 33.51 -30.55
C LEU A 7 46.07 32.73 -30.88
N PHE A 8 46.07 31.39 -30.61
CA PHE A 8 47.05 30.49 -31.21
C PHE A 8 46.34 29.31 -31.83
N PHE A 9 46.33 29.32 -33.16
CA PHE A 9 46.09 28.20 -34.04
C PHE A 9 47.34 27.30 -34.01
N ALA A 10 47.16 25.99 -33.79
CA ALA A 10 48.19 25.03 -34.15
C ALA A 10 47.49 23.83 -34.82
N PHE A 11 47.71 23.81 -36.10
CA PHE A 11 47.53 22.72 -37.06
C PHE A 11 48.63 21.70 -36.82
N THR A 12 48.33 20.41 -36.59
CA THR A 12 49.30 19.32 -36.79
C THR A 12 48.56 18.05 -37.20
N LEU A 13 48.63 17.80 -38.44
CA LEU A 13 49.23 16.64 -39.13
C LEU A 13 48.60 15.26 -38.83
N LEU A 14 47.83 14.87 -39.82
CA LEU A 14 47.39 13.51 -40.12
C LEU A 14 48.61 12.63 -40.43
N GLN A 15 48.88 11.61 -39.64
CA GLN A 15 49.74 10.50 -40.05
C GLN A 15 48.91 9.22 -40.14
N LEU A 16 48.69 8.81 -41.38
CA LEU A 16 48.21 7.50 -41.79
C LEU A 16 49.31 6.46 -41.49
N PHE A 17 49.07 5.62 -40.49
CA PHE A 17 49.78 4.34 -40.42
C PHE A 17 48.83 3.23 -40.83
N SER A 18 49.04 2.77 -42.05
CA SER A 18 48.53 1.50 -42.49
C SER A 18 49.32 0.38 -41.82
N TYR A 19 48.70 -0.30 -40.88
CA TYR A 19 49.19 -1.56 -40.36
C TYR A 19 48.36 -2.69 -40.94
N SER A 20 48.87 -3.38 -41.90
CA SER A 20 48.41 -4.68 -42.32
C SER A 20 48.86 -5.70 -41.28
N ALA A 21 47.91 -6.21 -40.51
CA ALA A 21 48.11 -7.38 -39.69
C ALA A 21 47.11 -8.46 -40.12
N ASP A 22 47.60 -9.41 -40.85
CA ASP A 22 47.02 -10.74 -40.96
C ASP A 22 46.90 -11.34 -39.55
N ALA A 23 45.72 -11.23 -38.96
CA ALA A 23 45.36 -11.97 -37.76
C ALA A 23 44.32 -13.03 -38.15
N GLN A 24 44.78 -14.25 -38.19
CA GLN A 24 44.00 -15.46 -38.29
C GLN A 24 42.76 -15.39 -37.35
N ASN A 25 41.61 -15.30 -37.96
CA ASN A 25 40.32 -15.29 -37.30
C ASN A 25 40.00 -16.71 -36.76
N LYS A 26 40.59 -17.08 -35.58
CA LYS A 26 40.07 -18.17 -34.78
C LYS A 26 38.71 -17.73 -34.26
N LYS A 27 37.65 -18.14 -34.92
CA LYS A 27 36.28 -18.11 -34.40
C LYS A 27 36.22 -18.89 -33.07
N ASN A 28 36.55 -18.26 -31.98
CA ASN A 28 36.11 -18.70 -30.68
C ASN A 28 34.59 -18.44 -30.61
N THR A 29 33.86 -19.42 -31.08
CA THR A 29 32.40 -19.50 -30.81
C THR A 29 32.30 -19.70 -29.31
N VAL A 30 32.20 -18.60 -28.57
CA VAL A 30 31.75 -18.63 -27.20
C VAL A 30 30.29 -19.09 -27.28
N THR A 31 30.09 -20.38 -27.10
CA THR A 31 28.77 -20.93 -26.84
C THR A 31 28.32 -20.30 -25.53
N LEU A 32 27.57 -19.21 -25.61
CA LEU A 32 26.80 -18.71 -24.48
C LEU A 32 25.97 -19.90 -24.01
N LYS A 33 26.41 -20.53 -22.90
CA LYS A 33 25.58 -21.46 -22.16
C LYS A 33 24.33 -20.66 -21.83
N THR A 34 23.27 -20.85 -22.64
CA THR A 34 21.96 -20.36 -22.31
C THR A 34 21.67 -20.92 -20.94
N SER A 35 21.61 -20.02 -19.95
CA SER A 35 21.11 -20.36 -18.62
C SER A 35 19.82 -21.14 -18.82
N PRO A 36 19.59 -22.25 -18.10
CA PRO A 36 18.39 -23.03 -18.27
C PRO A 36 17.21 -22.06 -18.16
N LYS A 37 16.35 -22.08 -19.18
CA LYS A 37 15.15 -21.25 -19.25
C LYS A 37 14.36 -21.56 -17.98
N VAL A 38 14.45 -20.71 -16.97
CA VAL A 38 13.64 -20.83 -15.76
C VAL A 38 12.22 -20.70 -16.26
N THR A 39 11.52 -21.82 -16.36
CA THR A 39 10.10 -21.83 -16.70
C THR A 39 9.41 -21.09 -15.57
N GLU A 40 8.93 -19.88 -15.84
CA GLU A 40 8.15 -19.10 -14.89
C GLU A 40 6.96 -19.95 -14.47
N ARG A 41 6.90 -20.28 -13.18
CA ARG A 41 5.81 -21.08 -12.64
C ARG A 41 4.67 -20.12 -12.31
N GLY A 42 3.48 -20.42 -12.85
CA GLY A 42 2.27 -19.68 -12.48
C GLY A 42 1.92 -19.82 -11.01
N PHE A 43 1.12 -18.91 -10.52
CA PHE A 43 0.54 -18.97 -9.19
C PHE A 43 -0.89 -19.50 -9.25
N GLY A 44 -1.29 -20.24 -8.21
CA GLY A 44 -2.65 -20.68 -7.96
C GLY A 44 -3.34 -19.77 -6.95
N ASN A 45 -4.64 -19.94 -6.85
CA ASN A 45 -5.45 -19.25 -5.86
C ASN A 45 -6.42 -20.25 -5.19
N PRO A 46 -5.88 -21.20 -4.38
CA PRO A 46 -6.70 -22.16 -3.66
C PRO A 46 -7.64 -21.42 -2.71
N GLN A 47 -8.85 -21.93 -2.53
CA GLN A 47 -9.85 -21.35 -1.63
C GLN A 47 -9.73 -21.89 -0.21
N SER A 48 -9.08 -23.03 -0.05
CA SER A 48 -8.83 -23.66 1.24
C SER A 48 -7.40 -24.16 1.35
N ILE A 49 -6.87 -24.17 2.57
CA ILE A 49 -5.58 -24.78 2.89
C ILE A 49 -5.56 -26.30 2.56
N SER A 50 -6.70 -26.96 2.61
CA SER A 50 -6.85 -28.39 2.25
C SER A 50 -6.55 -28.67 0.78
N ASP A 51 -6.63 -27.65 -0.09
CA ASP A 51 -6.29 -27.76 -1.51
C ASP A 51 -4.78 -27.76 -1.75
N VAL A 52 -3.97 -27.39 -0.74
CA VAL A 52 -2.52 -27.30 -0.83
C VAL A 52 -1.88 -28.63 -0.51
N LYS A 53 -1.24 -29.25 -1.50
CA LYS A 53 -0.84 -30.66 -1.48
C LYS A 53 0.28 -31.01 -0.49
N ASP A 54 1.14 -30.07 -0.17
CA ASP A 54 2.39 -30.28 0.56
C ASP A 54 2.45 -29.55 1.91
N VAL A 55 1.29 -29.15 2.45
CA VAL A 55 1.17 -28.52 3.77
C VAL A 55 0.28 -29.40 4.66
N LEU A 56 0.85 -29.91 5.74
CA LEU A 56 0.15 -30.71 6.72
C LEU A 56 -0.20 -29.88 7.95
N GLU A 57 -1.22 -30.25 8.71
CA GLU A 57 -1.68 -29.51 9.91
C GLU A 57 -0.61 -29.36 10.99
N ASN A 58 0.35 -30.26 11.07
CA ASN A 58 1.48 -30.18 12.01
C ASN A 58 2.63 -29.29 11.51
N ASN A 59 2.50 -28.69 10.33
CA ASN A 59 3.49 -27.73 9.82
C ASN A 59 3.40 -26.40 10.61
N GLU A 60 4.54 -25.87 11.02
CA GLU A 60 4.59 -24.59 11.77
C GLU A 60 3.93 -23.39 11.03
N ALA A 61 3.92 -23.42 9.71
CA ALA A 61 3.30 -22.38 8.89
C ALA A 61 1.82 -22.66 8.57
N TYR A 62 1.23 -23.77 9.03
CA TYR A 62 -0.13 -24.17 8.64
C TYR A 62 -1.17 -23.08 8.95
N ASN A 63 -1.18 -22.58 10.18
CA ASN A 63 -2.15 -21.55 10.58
C ASN A 63 -1.93 -20.23 9.86
N ALA A 64 -0.68 -19.83 9.62
CA ALA A 64 -0.37 -18.64 8.86
C ALA A 64 -0.82 -18.76 7.39
N LEU A 65 -0.56 -19.91 6.76
CA LEU A 65 -1.01 -20.18 5.39
C LEU A 65 -2.52 -20.28 5.31
N LYS A 66 -3.17 -20.90 6.28
CA LYS A 66 -4.63 -20.96 6.34
C LYS A 66 -5.23 -19.56 6.35
N SER A 67 -4.76 -18.70 7.23
CA SER A 67 -5.23 -17.30 7.31
C SER A 67 -4.94 -16.53 6.02
N LEU A 68 -3.73 -16.64 5.47
CA LEU A 68 -3.39 -15.97 4.21
C LEU A 68 -4.29 -16.41 3.04
N ILE A 69 -4.64 -17.69 2.97
CA ILE A 69 -5.42 -18.27 1.87
C ILE A 69 -6.92 -18.06 2.09
N GLU A 70 -7.45 -18.48 3.24
CA GLU A 70 -8.90 -18.55 3.49
C GLU A 70 -9.49 -17.20 3.91
N ASP A 71 -8.78 -16.43 4.77
CA ASP A 71 -9.27 -15.17 5.29
C ASP A 71 -8.90 -13.98 4.38
N HIS A 72 -7.74 -14.04 3.75
CA HIS A 72 -7.17 -12.88 3.02
C HIS A 72 -6.96 -13.12 1.53
N HIS A 73 -7.21 -14.32 1.01
CA HIS A 73 -7.07 -14.68 -0.42
C HIS A 73 -5.72 -14.31 -1.03
N VAL A 74 -4.64 -14.45 -0.25
CA VAL A 74 -3.29 -14.08 -0.66
C VAL A 74 -2.72 -15.08 -1.66
N THR A 75 -2.21 -14.61 -2.77
CA THR A 75 -1.54 -15.41 -3.79
C THR A 75 -0.15 -15.81 -3.32
N ILE A 76 0.01 -17.02 -2.80
CA ILE A 76 1.26 -17.53 -2.21
C ILE A 76 1.57 -18.99 -2.63
N VAL A 77 0.62 -19.66 -3.24
CA VAL A 77 0.69 -21.06 -3.69
C VAL A 77 0.91 -21.10 -5.20
N TYR A 78 1.64 -22.10 -5.69
CA TYR A 78 1.84 -22.27 -7.14
C TYR A 78 0.60 -22.84 -7.83
N SER A 79 0.53 -22.73 -9.15
CA SER A 79 -0.59 -23.22 -9.96
C SER A 79 -0.79 -24.74 -9.92
N ASP A 80 0.21 -25.50 -9.45
CA ASP A 80 0.11 -26.94 -9.18
C ASP A 80 -0.43 -27.26 -7.78
N ASN A 81 -0.91 -26.27 -7.06
CA ASN A 81 -1.35 -26.33 -5.66
C ASN A 81 -0.26 -26.79 -4.69
N SER A 82 1.03 -26.55 -5.00
CA SER A 82 2.12 -26.76 -4.05
C SER A 82 2.58 -25.46 -3.43
N PHE A 83 2.92 -25.47 -2.15
CA PHE A 83 3.51 -24.33 -1.45
C PHE A 83 5.03 -24.37 -1.43
N ARG A 84 5.62 -25.56 -1.29
CA ARG A 84 7.08 -25.82 -1.24
C ARG A 84 7.76 -25.09 -0.09
N GLY A 85 7.22 -25.21 1.11
CA GLY A 85 7.64 -24.45 2.30
C GLY A 85 9.14 -24.51 2.60
N ASN A 86 9.79 -25.66 2.38
CA ASN A 86 11.23 -25.85 2.61
C ASN A 86 12.13 -25.24 1.53
N ALA A 87 11.58 -24.83 0.39
CA ALA A 87 12.37 -24.13 -0.63
C ALA A 87 12.74 -22.72 -0.18
N ASN A 88 13.82 -22.19 -0.71
CA ASN A 88 14.15 -20.79 -0.51
C ASN A 88 13.17 -19.90 -1.27
N LEU A 89 12.80 -18.78 -0.67
CA LEU A 89 12.03 -17.74 -1.32
C LEU A 89 12.85 -17.10 -2.42
N ASN A 90 12.28 -16.95 -3.58
CA ASN A 90 12.86 -16.15 -4.65
C ASN A 90 12.21 -14.76 -4.73
N ARG A 91 12.86 -13.86 -5.45
CA ARG A 91 12.44 -12.46 -5.55
C ARG A 91 11.10 -12.29 -6.27
N GLY A 92 10.83 -13.12 -7.27
CA GLY A 92 9.56 -13.13 -7.98
C GLY A 92 8.40 -13.57 -7.11
N ASP A 93 8.58 -14.64 -6.33
CA ASP A 93 7.56 -15.13 -5.40
C ASP A 93 7.25 -14.10 -4.31
N PHE A 94 8.29 -13.44 -3.78
CA PHE A 94 8.11 -12.32 -2.85
C PHE A 94 7.21 -11.23 -3.45
N VAL A 95 7.53 -10.75 -4.65
CA VAL A 95 6.81 -9.64 -5.29
C VAL A 95 5.32 -9.98 -5.47
N VAL A 96 5.00 -11.21 -5.91
CA VAL A 96 3.59 -11.62 -6.10
C VAL A 96 2.84 -11.67 -4.79
N SER A 97 3.39 -12.35 -3.79
CA SER A 97 2.71 -12.50 -2.49
C SER A 97 2.63 -11.17 -1.73
N PHE A 98 3.67 -10.36 -1.82
CA PHE A 98 3.68 -9.03 -1.20
C PHE A 98 2.66 -8.09 -1.84
N ASN A 99 2.57 -8.05 -3.17
CA ASN A 99 1.53 -7.30 -3.86
C ASN A 99 0.12 -7.76 -3.46
N SER A 100 -0.08 -9.07 -3.27
CA SER A 100 -1.37 -9.60 -2.86
C SER A 100 -1.78 -9.12 -1.46
N ILE A 101 -0.88 -9.07 -0.47
CA ILE A 101 -1.22 -8.52 0.85
C ILE A 101 -1.47 -7.00 0.82
N LEU A 102 -0.78 -6.26 -0.05
CA LEU A 102 -1.07 -4.85 -0.25
C LEU A 102 -2.49 -4.63 -0.78
N GLY A 103 -2.97 -5.52 -1.67
CA GLY A 103 -4.36 -5.56 -2.12
C GLY A 103 -5.33 -5.74 -0.95
N SER A 104 -5.10 -6.71 -0.07
CA SER A 104 -5.93 -6.95 1.11
C SER A 104 -5.94 -5.74 2.07
N VAL A 105 -4.80 -5.09 2.28
CA VAL A 105 -4.71 -3.85 3.06
C VAL A 105 -5.51 -2.72 2.42
N LYS A 106 -5.40 -2.55 1.09
CA LYS A 106 -6.15 -1.54 0.33
C LYS A 106 -7.66 -1.73 0.48
N ASP A 107 -8.13 -2.98 0.35
CA ASP A 107 -9.55 -3.28 0.48
C ASP A 107 -10.07 -3.00 1.89
N ALA A 108 -9.28 -3.32 2.93
CA ALA A 108 -9.61 -2.98 4.32
C ALA A 108 -9.68 -1.45 4.54
N ILE A 109 -8.71 -0.69 4.04
CA ILE A 109 -8.69 0.78 4.11
C ILE A 109 -9.94 1.37 3.43
N LYS A 110 -10.27 0.86 2.23
CA LYS A 110 -11.44 1.29 1.46
C LYS A 110 -12.74 0.98 2.20
N ALA A 111 -12.88 -0.22 2.75
CA ALA A 111 -14.04 -0.62 3.54
C ALA A 111 -14.22 0.27 4.79
N ALA A 112 -13.13 0.64 5.43
CA ALA A 112 -13.10 1.55 6.58
C ALA A 112 -13.26 3.04 6.20
N ARG A 113 -13.31 3.39 4.91
CA ARG A 113 -13.35 4.76 4.39
C ARG A 113 -12.23 5.65 4.93
N LEU A 114 -11.05 5.06 5.12
CA LEU A 114 -9.85 5.79 5.57
C LEU A 114 -9.08 6.35 4.38
N ASP A 115 -8.21 7.33 4.66
CA ASP A 115 -7.25 7.80 3.67
C ASP A 115 -6.20 6.71 3.37
N THR A 116 -5.76 6.61 2.11
CA THR A 116 -4.90 5.53 1.61
C THR A 116 -3.42 5.68 1.95
N THR A 117 -3.03 6.68 2.71
CA THR A 117 -1.62 6.95 3.08
C THR A 117 -1.02 5.97 4.11
N LEU A 118 -1.74 4.87 4.44
CA LEU A 118 -1.29 3.88 5.43
C LEU A 118 -0.20 2.92 4.92
N VAL A 119 0.03 2.87 3.61
CA VAL A 119 1.15 2.13 3.00
C VAL A 119 2.17 3.14 2.50
N ASN A 120 3.40 3.02 2.99
CA ASN A 120 4.46 3.95 2.61
C ASN A 120 5.15 3.52 1.31
N THR A 121 5.47 4.51 0.49
CA THR A 121 6.36 4.30 -0.67
C THR A 121 7.76 3.91 -0.20
N TYR A 122 8.48 3.12 -1.00
CA TYR A 122 9.84 2.74 -0.68
C TYR A 122 10.76 2.69 -1.90
N ASP A 123 11.63 3.67 -2.00
CA ASP A 123 12.73 3.72 -2.99
C ASP A 123 14.09 3.43 -2.33
N ARG A 124 14.36 2.15 -2.07
CA ARG A 124 15.65 1.71 -1.48
C ARG A 124 16.85 2.03 -2.35
N ASN A 125 16.68 1.88 -3.65
CA ASN A 125 17.78 1.86 -4.59
C ASN A 125 17.98 3.19 -5.31
N LYS A 126 17.09 4.17 -5.11
CA LYS A 126 17.03 5.42 -5.91
C LYS A 126 17.14 5.12 -7.41
N ALA A 127 16.52 4.01 -7.82
CA ALA A 127 16.63 3.50 -9.18
C ALA A 127 15.75 4.27 -10.16
N TYR A 128 14.93 5.19 -9.64
CA TYR A 128 13.97 6.00 -10.42
C TYR A 128 13.05 5.16 -11.34
N ILE A 129 12.80 3.89 -10.94
CA ILE A 129 11.88 3.02 -11.65
C ILE A 129 10.49 3.33 -11.12
N THR A 130 9.65 3.87 -11.97
CA THR A 130 8.27 4.25 -11.64
C THR A 130 7.24 3.50 -12.47
N ASN A 131 7.69 2.73 -13.46
CA ASN A 131 6.81 2.03 -14.41
C ASN A 131 7.38 0.65 -14.74
N VAL A 132 6.50 -0.33 -14.92
CA VAL A 132 6.88 -1.72 -15.23
C VAL A 132 7.70 -1.84 -16.52
N THR A 133 7.47 -0.97 -17.51
CA THR A 133 8.22 -0.98 -18.77
C THR A 133 9.69 -0.63 -18.65
N GLN A 134 10.09 -0.02 -17.51
CA GLN A 134 11.48 0.28 -17.19
C GLN A 134 12.22 -0.94 -16.61
N VAL A 135 11.49 -1.99 -16.19
CA VAL A 135 12.09 -3.22 -15.65
C VAL A 135 12.52 -4.12 -16.81
N LYS A 136 13.83 -4.28 -16.98
CA LYS A 136 14.43 -4.83 -18.21
C LYS A 136 14.20 -6.34 -18.40
N ASP A 137 13.97 -7.08 -17.31
CA ASP A 137 13.81 -8.55 -17.32
C ASP A 137 12.35 -9.00 -17.10
N ILE A 138 11.39 -8.06 -17.06
CA ILE A 138 9.96 -8.35 -16.97
C ILE A 138 9.28 -7.92 -18.28
N ARG A 139 8.52 -8.85 -18.86
CA ARG A 139 7.80 -8.61 -20.13
C ARG A 139 6.30 -8.78 -19.93
N PRO A 140 5.47 -8.14 -20.76
CA PRO A 140 4.05 -8.45 -20.83
C PRO A 140 3.84 -9.96 -21.00
N GLY A 141 2.94 -10.56 -20.20
CA GLY A 141 2.71 -12.00 -20.16
C GLY A 141 3.59 -12.80 -19.19
N SER A 142 4.60 -12.17 -18.54
CA SER A 142 5.26 -12.75 -17.37
C SER A 142 4.27 -12.89 -16.22
N VAL A 143 4.36 -13.98 -15.45
CA VAL A 143 3.55 -14.21 -14.24
C VAL A 143 3.77 -13.14 -13.16
N TYR A 144 4.86 -12.40 -13.26
CA TYR A 144 5.20 -11.32 -12.32
C TYR A 144 4.74 -9.93 -12.79
N TYR A 145 4.30 -9.79 -14.06
CA TYR A 145 4.08 -8.48 -14.68
C TYR A 145 3.10 -7.60 -13.89
N ASN A 146 1.92 -8.12 -13.59
CA ASN A 146 0.88 -7.35 -12.89
C ASN A 146 1.30 -6.96 -11.47
N ALA A 147 1.99 -7.86 -10.75
CA ALA A 147 2.48 -7.57 -9.42
C ALA A 147 3.58 -6.51 -9.44
N VAL A 148 4.50 -6.58 -10.40
CA VAL A 148 5.54 -5.56 -10.60
C VAL A 148 4.94 -4.22 -10.97
N GLN A 149 3.95 -4.20 -11.88
CA GLN A 149 3.25 -2.99 -12.27
C GLN A 149 2.58 -2.32 -11.07
N SER A 150 1.80 -3.06 -10.31
CA SER A 150 1.12 -2.51 -9.12
C SER A 150 2.12 -2.00 -8.08
N LEU A 151 3.21 -2.74 -7.78
CA LEU A 151 4.21 -2.27 -6.83
C LEU A 151 4.84 -0.93 -7.23
N LEU A 152 5.12 -0.74 -8.53
CA LEU A 152 5.76 0.48 -9.01
C LEU A 152 4.79 1.63 -9.22
N GLU A 153 3.68 1.37 -9.92
CA GLU A 153 2.78 2.41 -10.43
C GLU A 153 1.71 2.80 -9.41
N GLU A 154 1.25 1.84 -8.60
CA GLU A 154 0.24 2.11 -7.58
C GLU A 154 0.86 2.44 -6.22
N TRP A 155 1.90 1.68 -5.80
CA TRP A 155 2.46 1.78 -4.46
C TRP A 155 3.76 2.58 -4.38
N GLY A 156 4.43 2.83 -5.49
CA GLY A 156 5.73 3.50 -5.51
C GLY A 156 6.82 2.72 -4.77
N ILE A 157 6.75 1.38 -4.79
CA ILE A 157 7.67 0.49 -4.09
C ILE A 157 8.64 -0.12 -5.09
N ASN A 158 9.88 0.37 -5.13
CA ASN A 158 10.92 -0.15 -6.01
C ASN A 158 12.02 -0.96 -5.28
N ALA A 159 11.89 -1.14 -3.98
CA ALA A 159 12.85 -1.85 -3.14
C ALA A 159 13.26 -3.25 -3.63
N PRO A 160 12.36 -4.07 -4.24
CA PRO A 160 12.72 -5.39 -4.75
C PRO A 160 13.63 -5.37 -6.00
N PHE A 161 13.83 -4.21 -6.64
CA PHE A 161 14.57 -4.11 -7.89
C PHE A 161 16.02 -3.72 -7.67
N THR A 162 16.88 -4.14 -8.58
CA THR A 162 18.30 -3.73 -8.57
C THR A 162 18.46 -2.33 -9.14
N LYS A 163 19.61 -1.69 -8.87
CA LYS A 163 19.99 -0.40 -9.49
C LYS A 163 20.03 -0.45 -11.03
N ALA A 164 20.18 -1.64 -11.60
CA ALA A 164 20.16 -1.85 -13.05
C ALA A 164 18.74 -2.00 -13.62
N ALA A 165 17.70 -1.78 -12.82
CA ALA A 165 16.30 -1.97 -13.18
C ALA A 165 15.97 -3.42 -13.55
N LEU A 166 16.41 -4.38 -12.75
CA LEU A 166 16.13 -5.81 -12.91
C LEU A 166 15.41 -6.31 -11.65
N LEU A 167 14.39 -7.16 -11.83
CA LEU A 167 13.79 -7.92 -10.74
C LEU A 167 14.69 -9.10 -10.36
N ASN A 168 15.29 -9.78 -11.33
CA ASN A 168 15.99 -11.05 -11.14
C ASN A 168 15.10 -12.07 -10.41
N ALA A 169 13.91 -12.34 -10.95
CA ALA A 169 12.84 -13.08 -10.28
C ALA A 169 13.29 -14.41 -9.66
N GLY A 170 14.24 -15.12 -10.27
CA GLY A 170 14.81 -16.38 -9.77
C GLY A 170 15.89 -16.23 -8.69
N SER A 171 16.31 -15.02 -8.34
CA SER A 171 17.31 -14.79 -7.30
C SER A 171 16.74 -15.02 -5.91
N LEU A 172 17.59 -15.47 -4.98
CA LEU A 172 17.21 -15.64 -3.57
C LEU A 172 16.80 -14.30 -2.96
N PHE A 173 15.84 -14.37 -2.05
CA PHE A 173 15.41 -13.26 -1.23
C PHE A 173 15.94 -13.45 0.20
N TYR A 174 16.44 -12.39 0.82
CA TYR A 174 17.14 -12.44 2.10
C TYR A 174 16.34 -11.79 3.22
N GLU A 175 16.59 -12.22 4.47
CA GLU A 175 15.88 -11.73 5.65
C GLU A 175 16.04 -10.23 5.86
N ASP A 176 17.27 -9.72 5.73
CA ASP A 176 17.54 -8.28 5.88
C ASP A 176 16.72 -7.43 4.90
N GLU A 177 16.56 -7.91 3.68
CA GLU A 177 15.78 -7.24 2.63
C GLU A 177 14.26 -7.34 2.91
N LEU A 178 13.79 -8.52 3.33
CA LEU A 178 12.39 -8.75 3.68
C LEU A 178 11.92 -7.83 4.80
N TYR A 179 12.64 -7.84 5.91
CA TYR A 179 12.26 -7.04 7.08
C TYR A 179 12.36 -5.54 6.81
N ASP A 180 13.36 -5.11 6.06
CA ASP A 180 13.51 -3.70 5.69
C ASP A 180 12.33 -3.21 4.84
N ILE A 181 11.88 -4.01 3.87
CA ILE A 181 10.70 -3.68 3.06
C ILE A 181 9.43 -3.63 3.93
N LEU A 182 9.17 -4.65 4.75
CA LEU A 182 7.97 -4.69 5.58
C LEU A 182 7.94 -3.55 6.62
N ARG A 183 9.10 -3.23 7.21
CA ARG A 183 9.24 -2.12 8.16
C ARG A 183 8.90 -0.77 7.51
N VAL A 184 9.49 -0.50 6.35
CA VAL A 184 9.29 0.80 5.67
C VAL A 184 7.88 0.93 5.11
N THR A 185 7.37 -0.13 4.45
CA THR A 185 6.10 -0.05 3.73
C THR A 185 4.88 -0.23 4.63
N LEU A 186 4.93 -1.17 5.55
CA LEU A 186 3.81 -1.52 6.43
C LEU A 186 3.96 -1.04 7.87
N GLY A 187 5.15 -0.54 8.26
CA GLY A 187 5.46 -0.23 9.65
C GLY A 187 5.58 -1.47 10.53
N PHE A 188 5.87 -2.65 9.94
CA PHE A 188 6.00 -3.90 10.67
C PHE A 188 7.43 -4.10 11.14
N GLU A 189 7.62 -4.12 12.46
CA GLU A 189 8.91 -4.42 13.09
C GLU A 189 8.92 -5.84 13.66
N TYR A 190 9.97 -6.59 13.37
CA TYR A 190 10.15 -7.96 13.82
C TYR A 190 11.49 -8.13 14.53
N GLY A 191 11.43 -8.60 15.79
CA GLY A 191 12.62 -8.87 16.58
C GLY A 191 13.50 -7.65 16.88
N ASN A 192 14.79 -7.88 17.15
CA ASN A 192 15.71 -6.83 17.63
C ASN A 192 16.35 -5.98 16.51
N GLY A 193 15.79 -5.96 15.32
CA GLY A 193 16.18 -5.06 14.22
C GLY A 193 17.48 -5.40 13.49
N LYS A 194 18.20 -6.44 13.86
CA LYS A 194 19.42 -6.91 13.14
C LYS A 194 19.15 -8.24 12.47
N HIS A 195 18.89 -8.19 11.18
CA HIS A 195 18.70 -9.38 10.36
C HIS A 195 19.91 -9.56 9.45
N GLY A 196 20.36 -10.83 9.31
CA GLY A 196 21.51 -11.17 8.49
C GLY A 196 21.13 -11.44 7.03
N LYS A 197 22.15 -11.59 6.19
CA LYS A 197 22.01 -12.05 4.81
C LYS A 197 21.74 -13.56 4.78
N VAL A 198 20.62 -13.98 5.33
CA VAL A 198 20.15 -15.37 5.37
C VAL A 198 19.04 -15.51 4.35
N ALA A 199 19.11 -16.54 3.49
CA ALA A 199 18.06 -16.81 2.52
C ALA A 199 16.75 -17.23 3.24
N VAL A 200 15.65 -16.58 2.94
CA VAL A 200 14.36 -16.83 3.56
C VAL A 200 13.79 -18.14 3.03
N LYS A 201 13.34 -19.02 3.92
CA LYS A 201 12.51 -20.18 3.55
C LYS A 201 11.07 -19.75 3.33
N ARG A 202 10.36 -20.39 2.39
CA ARG A 202 8.98 -20.01 2.05
C ARG A 202 8.02 -20.19 3.24
N TYR A 203 8.16 -21.24 4.07
CA TYR A 203 7.34 -21.40 5.27
C TYR A 203 7.54 -20.24 6.26
N ARG A 204 8.80 -19.81 6.49
CA ARG A 204 9.13 -18.68 7.34
C ARG A 204 8.59 -17.36 6.76
N PHE A 205 8.70 -17.21 5.45
CA PHE A 205 8.10 -16.06 4.75
C PHE A 205 6.60 -15.98 4.97
N ALA A 206 5.85 -17.09 4.84
CA ALA A 206 4.42 -17.10 5.06
C ALA A 206 4.04 -16.67 6.48
N MET A 207 4.77 -17.12 7.50
CA MET A 207 4.55 -16.71 8.89
C MET A 207 4.78 -15.21 9.07
N ILE A 208 5.91 -14.69 8.61
CA ILE A 208 6.26 -13.27 8.69
C ILE A 208 5.24 -12.40 7.92
N LEU A 209 4.85 -12.85 6.73
CA LEU A 209 3.90 -12.15 5.89
C LEU A 209 2.51 -12.06 6.54
N ASN A 210 2.06 -13.16 7.16
CA ASN A 210 0.81 -13.20 7.92
C ASN A 210 0.84 -12.26 9.13
N ASP A 211 1.93 -12.26 9.88
CA ASP A 211 2.10 -11.37 11.03
C ASP A 211 2.09 -9.89 10.61
N ALA A 212 2.80 -9.57 9.52
CA ALA A 212 2.83 -8.22 8.96
C ALA A 212 1.43 -7.76 8.48
N LEU A 213 0.71 -8.61 7.76
CA LEU A 213 -0.65 -8.33 7.31
C LEU A 213 -1.60 -8.15 8.49
N THR A 214 -1.61 -9.08 9.44
CA THR A 214 -2.47 -9.03 10.63
C THR A 214 -2.20 -7.78 11.46
N SER A 215 -0.93 -7.42 11.66
CA SER A 215 -0.54 -6.18 12.35
C SER A 215 -1.10 -4.94 11.65
N LYS A 216 -0.98 -4.90 10.31
CA LYS A 216 -1.47 -3.78 9.52
C LYS A 216 -2.99 -3.67 9.52
N LEU A 217 -3.70 -4.80 9.40
CA LEU A 217 -5.16 -4.82 9.46
C LEU A 217 -5.70 -4.37 10.82
N ARG A 218 -5.06 -4.75 11.92
CA ARG A 218 -5.40 -4.23 13.26
C ARG A 218 -5.22 -2.72 13.35
N GLN A 219 -4.17 -2.17 12.72
CA GLN A 219 -3.98 -0.72 12.66
C GLN A 219 -5.12 -0.04 11.89
N VAL A 220 -5.53 -0.61 10.75
CA VAL A 220 -6.67 -0.12 9.95
C VAL A 220 -7.95 -0.14 10.78
N GLU A 221 -8.22 -1.22 11.49
CA GLU A 221 -9.40 -1.37 12.35
C GLU A 221 -9.41 -0.35 13.51
N ALA A 222 -8.27 -0.14 14.16
CA ALA A 222 -8.14 0.86 15.23
C ALA A 222 -8.48 2.27 14.73
N LEU A 223 -7.94 2.66 13.58
CA LEU A 223 -8.23 3.96 12.95
C LEU A 223 -9.69 4.09 12.51
N ALA A 224 -10.29 3.01 12.01
CA ALA A 224 -11.71 3.00 11.66
C ALA A 224 -12.61 3.23 12.88
N ASN A 225 -12.28 2.58 14.00
CA ASN A 225 -13.01 2.73 15.26
C ASN A 225 -12.86 4.15 15.84
N GLU A 226 -11.65 4.73 15.78
CA GLU A 226 -11.41 6.11 16.20
C GLU A 226 -12.22 7.12 15.37
N LYS A 227 -12.21 6.96 14.04
CA LYS A 227 -13.01 7.79 13.13
C LYS A 227 -14.49 7.72 13.45
N LYS A 228 -15.03 6.50 13.62
CA LYS A 228 -16.44 6.29 13.98
C LYS A 228 -16.79 6.95 15.30
N ALA A 229 -15.96 6.81 16.33
CA ALA A 229 -16.18 7.45 17.63
C ALA A 229 -16.22 8.99 17.50
N THR A 230 -15.36 9.56 16.65
CA THR A 230 -15.33 11.00 16.39
C THR A 230 -16.62 11.46 15.69
N GLU A 231 -17.05 10.74 14.64
CA GLU A 231 -18.29 11.03 13.91
C GLU A 231 -19.53 10.92 14.82
N ASP A 232 -19.58 9.93 15.69
CA ASP A 232 -20.68 9.75 16.66
C ASP A 232 -20.70 10.87 17.70
N ALA A 233 -19.54 11.32 18.18
CA ALA A 233 -19.44 12.45 19.09
C ALA A 233 -19.85 13.79 18.43
N GLU A 234 -19.51 14.01 17.17
CA GLU A 234 -19.94 15.19 16.43
C GLU A 234 -21.46 15.19 16.20
N LYS A 235 -22.03 14.04 15.84
CA LYS A 235 -23.50 13.87 15.75
C LYS A 235 -24.22 14.17 17.06
N ALA A 236 -23.70 13.64 18.17
CA ALA A 236 -24.28 13.90 19.49
C ALA A 236 -24.27 15.40 19.85
N LYS A 237 -23.17 16.11 19.55
CA LYS A 237 -23.08 17.56 19.73
C LYS A 237 -24.08 18.32 18.85
N ALA A 238 -24.20 17.94 17.58
CA ALA A 238 -25.13 18.57 16.65
C ALA A 238 -26.59 18.38 17.13
N ASN A 239 -26.96 17.18 17.58
CA ASN A 239 -28.27 16.90 18.11
C ASN A 239 -28.57 17.71 19.41
N ALA A 240 -27.61 17.81 20.31
CA ALA A 240 -27.77 18.61 21.55
C ALA A 240 -27.99 20.12 21.23
N ILE A 241 -27.26 20.65 20.23
CA ILE A 241 -27.45 22.03 19.78
C ILE A 241 -28.85 22.22 19.17
N ALA A 242 -29.27 21.29 18.32
CA ALA A 242 -30.62 21.34 17.73
C ALA A 242 -31.73 21.33 18.77
N GLU A 243 -31.60 20.49 19.81
CA GLU A 243 -32.55 20.43 20.92
C GLU A 243 -32.60 21.73 21.72
N GLN A 244 -31.45 22.35 21.98
CA GLN A 244 -31.39 23.66 22.64
C GLN A 244 -32.06 24.76 21.83
N ILE A 245 -31.85 24.79 20.51
CA ILE A 245 -32.50 25.76 19.62
C ILE A 245 -34.03 25.57 19.64
N GLU A 246 -34.49 24.33 19.53
CA GLU A 246 -35.94 24.03 19.55
C GLU A 246 -36.59 24.43 20.89
N LYS A 247 -35.87 24.17 22.01
CA LYS A 247 -36.34 24.59 23.35
C LYS A 247 -36.44 26.12 23.43
N ALA A 248 -35.40 26.84 23.02
CA ALA A 248 -35.41 28.29 23.03
C ALA A 248 -36.50 28.89 22.15
N HIS A 249 -36.82 28.26 21.02
CA HIS A 249 -37.91 28.66 20.16
C HIS A 249 -39.28 28.43 20.84
N ARG A 250 -39.52 27.28 21.46
CA ARG A 250 -40.72 26.99 22.22
C ARG A 250 -40.93 27.98 23.36
N ASP A 251 -39.87 28.29 24.11
CA ASP A 251 -39.94 29.24 25.22
C ASP A 251 -40.27 30.68 24.73
N SER A 252 -39.69 31.09 23.59
CA SER A 252 -39.99 32.37 22.94
C SER A 252 -41.45 32.48 22.51
N VAL A 253 -41.96 31.47 21.82
CA VAL A 253 -43.37 31.42 21.39
C VAL A 253 -44.32 31.43 22.58
N SER A 254 -44.02 30.70 23.65
CA SER A 254 -44.83 30.70 24.87
C SER A 254 -44.90 32.09 25.52
N LYS A 255 -43.79 32.83 25.60
CA LYS A 255 -43.77 34.21 26.11
C LYS A 255 -44.54 35.17 25.24
N GLU A 256 -44.49 35.02 23.92
CA GLU A 256 -45.27 35.87 23.01
C GLU A 256 -46.80 35.64 23.19
N ILE A 257 -47.24 34.37 23.34
CA ILE A 257 -48.60 34.05 23.60
C ILE A 257 -49.08 34.67 24.94
N GLU A 258 -48.26 34.62 25.96
CA GLU A 258 -48.59 35.20 27.27
C GLU A 258 -48.70 36.71 27.23
N LEU A 259 -47.78 37.40 26.52
CA LEU A 259 -47.87 38.85 26.27
C LEU A 259 -49.15 39.23 25.51
N ARG A 260 -49.51 38.50 24.51
CA ARG A 260 -50.76 38.73 23.77
C ARG A 260 -52.01 38.56 24.63
N LYS A 261 -52.01 37.59 25.56
CA LYS A 261 -53.10 37.40 26.52
C LYS A 261 -53.21 38.60 27.48
N ILE A 262 -52.13 39.09 28.02
CA ILE A 262 -52.08 40.27 28.91
C ILE A 262 -52.60 41.52 28.16
N GLU A 263 -52.19 41.73 26.90
CA GLU A 263 -52.64 42.83 26.10
C GLU A 263 -54.14 42.74 25.78
N ALA A 264 -54.64 41.58 25.50
CA ALA A 264 -56.08 41.35 25.25
C ALA A 264 -56.88 41.62 26.52
N GLN A 265 -56.43 41.19 27.68
CA GLN A 265 -57.08 41.47 28.96
C GLN A 265 -57.10 42.98 29.28
N LYS A 266 -56.01 43.69 29.06
CA LYS A 266 -55.99 45.16 29.25
C LYS A 266 -56.99 45.87 28.36
N ARG A 267 -57.09 45.47 27.08
CA ARG A 267 -58.09 46.07 26.14
C ARG A 267 -59.53 45.77 26.61
N GLU A 268 -59.78 44.63 27.15
CA GLU A 268 -61.13 44.26 27.69
C GLU A 268 -61.47 45.07 28.92
N ASP A 269 -60.51 45.26 29.84
CA ASP A 269 -60.66 46.10 31.06
C ASP A 269 -60.86 47.57 30.71
N GLU A 270 -60.15 48.10 29.71
CA GLU A 270 -60.36 49.48 29.23
C GLU A 270 -61.76 49.66 28.56
N ALA A 271 -62.20 48.67 27.79
CA ALA A 271 -63.57 48.68 27.21
C ALA A 271 -64.61 48.66 28.26
N ARG A 272 -64.48 47.82 29.29
CA ARG A 272 -65.39 47.80 30.46
C ARG A 272 -65.51 49.13 31.18
N LYS A 273 -64.35 49.80 31.46
CA LYS A 273 -64.30 51.15 32.02
C LYS A 273 -65.04 52.19 31.20
N LYS A 274 -64.83 52.20 29.89
CA LYS A 274 -65.51 53.13 28.96
C LYS A 274 -67.02 52.93 28.89
N LEU A 275 -67.52 51.71 29.11
CA LEU A 275 -68.96 51.37 29.18
C LEU A 275 -69.54 51.79 30.53
N GLY A 276 -68.83 51.65 31.66
CA GLY A 276 -69.29 52.08 32.96
C GLY A 276 -69.40 53.58 33.09
N ASP A 277 -68.49 54.36 32.52
CA ASP A 277 -68.53 55.84 32.52
C ASP A 277 -69.67 56.44 31.61
N LYS A 278 -70.30 55.68 30.77
CA LYS A 278 -71.42 56.15 29.94
C LYS A 278 -72.82 55.94 30.58
N ASN A 279 -72.87 55.20 31.70
CA ASN A 279 -74.14 54.90 32.43
C ASN A 279 -74.27 55.64 33.75
N ASN A 280 -73.42 56.61 34.08
CA ASN A 280 -73.52 57.62 35.10
C ASN A 280 -73.68 59.01 34.44
#